data_af6d4b3d2b151ff6922889fba47c487f
#
_entry.id   af6d4b3d2b151ff6922889fba47c487f
#
_cell.length_a   1.000
_cell.length_b   1.000
_cell.length_c   1.000
_cell.angle_alpha   90.00
_cell.angle_beta   90.00
_cell.angle_gamma   90.00
#
_symmetry.space_group_name_H-M   'P 1'
#
loop_
_entity.id
_entity.type
_entity.pdbx_description
1 polymer ?
#
loop_
_entity_poly.entity_id
_entity_poly.type
_entity_poly.pdbx_seq_one_letter_code
_entity_poly.pdbx_strand_id
1 'polypeptide(L)'
;DASSIKSFSAMLLDMYPKGPFDLMPYREGQDPLEIAPYFDSGNYVIQRNRKYGNLWIQGGPRARMFFHDLPERAPALNKIPLVKWDRDYAYVSSTHMLLPRGLNLVYDEWGGEKASGCLLHAKFLDTFAAKAEEEMERGQHYANSHEYRAYRAGVSTEPDLWCKWSEKYINWRQLEILGLMSKG
;
A
#
# COMPACT_ATOMS: atom_id res chain seq x y z
N ASP A 1 20.59 18.97 -7.17
CA ASP A 1 19.64 19.73 -6.40
C ASP A 1 19.82 19.46 -4.93
N ALA A 2 20.09 20.52 -4.15
CA ALA A 2 20.33 20.45 -2.71
C ALA A 2 19.01 20.31 -1.92
N SER A 3 18.12 19.42 -2.36
CA SER A 3 16.91 19.13 -1.62
C SER A 3 17.27 18.66 -0.20
N SER A 4 16.73 19.34 0.79
CA SER A 4 16.85 18.93 2.20
C SER A 4 16.08 17.63 2.50
N ILE A 5 15.25 17.18 1.56
CA ILE A 5 14.47 15.95 1.67
C ILE A 5 15.39 14.75 1.62
N LYS A 6 15.51 14.04 2.74
CA LYS A 6 16.36 12.84 2.86
C LYS A 6 15.58 11.54 2.63
N SER A 7 14.28 11.56 2.85
CA SER A 7 13.38 10.41 2.67
C SER A 7 12.04 10.86 2.11
N PHE A 8 11.42 10.01 1.30
CA PHE A 8 10.13 10.28 0.68
C PHE A 8 9.15 9.19 1.08
N SER A 9 8.09 9.58 1.76
CA SER A 9 7.04 8.67 2.20
C SER A 9 6.01 8.45 1.10
N ALA A 10 5.45 7.25 1.06
CA ALA A 10 4.36 6.92 0.13
C ALA A 10 3.36 5.95 0.77
N MET A 11 2.15 5.96 0.25
CA MET A 11 1.14 4.97 0.56
C MET A 11 1.04 3.97 -0.59
N LEU A 12 0.99 2.68 -0.28
CA LEU A 12 0.57 1.66 -1.24
C LEU A 12 -0.91 1.83 -1.53
N LEU A 13 -1.24 2.14 -2.76
CA LEU A 13 -2.60 2.25 -3.25
C LEU A 13 -2.91 1.00 -4.06
N ASP A 14 -3.66 0.08 -3.47
CA ASP A 14 -3.98 -1.18 -4.13
C ASP A 14 -4.95 -0.95 -5.28
N MET A 15 -4.50 -1.34 -6.47
CA MET A 15 -5.25 -1.22 -7.73
C MET A 15 -5.97 -2.53 -8.03
N TYR A 16 -7.19 -2.42 -8.58
CA TYR A 16 -8.02 -3.57 -8.92
C TYR A 16 -8.94 -3.28 -10.10
N PRO A 17 -9.44 -4.33 -10.80
CA PRO A 17 -10.44 -4.20 -11.86
C PRO A 17 -11.84 -3.95 -11.30
N LYS A 18 -12.77 -3.60 -12.18
CA LYS A 18 -14.20 -3.65 -11.89
C LYS A 18 -14.71 -5.06 -12.17
N GLY A 19 -15.29 -5.68 -11.16
CA GLY A 19 -15.73 -7.09 -11.21
C GLY A 19 -14.64 -8.07 -10.78
N PRO A 20 -14.88 -9.37 -10.90
CA PRO A 20 -13.97 -10.40 -10.43
C PRO A 20 -12.57 -10.30 -11.06
N PHE A 21 -11.53 -10.14 -10.26
CA PHE A 21 -10.18 -9.93 -10.78
C PHE A 21 -9.55 -11.22 -11.35
N ASP A 22 -10.01 -12.38 -10.98
CA ASP A 22 -9.60 -13.69 -11.51
C ASP A 22 -10.07 -13.93 -12.95
N LEU A 23 -11.08 -13.18 -13.41
CA LEU A 23 -11.60 -13.23 -14.79
C LEU A 23 -10.94 -12.22 -15.74
N MET A 24 -10.00 -11.42 -15.26
CA MET A 24 -9.36 -10.34 -16.01
C MET A 24 -7.87 -10.71 -16.28
N PRO A 25 -7.58 -11.45 -17.38
CA PRO A 25 -6.24 -11.96 -17.63
C PRO A 25 -5.24 -10.83 -17.87
N TYR A 26 -4.14 -10.87 -17.10
CA TYR A 26 -3.01 -9.97 -17.29
C TYR A 26 -1.99 -10.60 -18.24
N ARG A 27 -1.48 -9.82 -19.19
CA ARG A 27 -0.43 -10.24 -20.12
C ARG A 27 0.88 -9.54 -19.79
N GLU A 28 1.96 -10.28 -19.82
CA GLU A 28 3.29 -9.73 -19.63
C GLU A 28 3.56 -8.56 -20.60
N GLY A 29 4.08 -7.45 -20.07
CA GLY A 29 4.33 -6.23 -20.83
C GLY A 29 3.13 -5.29 -21.00
N GLN A 30 1.94 -5.69 -20.58
CA GLN A 30 0.77 -4.82 -20.55
C GLN A 30 0.85 -3.85 -19.37
N ASP A 31 0.32 -2.61 -19.54
CA ASP A 31 0.17 -1.70 -18.40
C ASP A 31 -0.90 -2.27 -17.45
N PRO A 32 -0.55 -2.58 -16.18
CA PRO A 32 -1.52 -3.09 -15.22
C PRO A 32 -2.73 -2.16 -15.00
N LEU A 33 -2.58 -0.87 -15.23
CA LEU A 33 -3.66 0.10 -15.08
C LEU A 33 -4.73 0.01 -16.19
N GLU A 34 -4.45 -0.66 -17.30
CA GLU A 34 -5.47 -0.95 -18.31
C GLU A 34 -6.49 -1.97 -17.80
N ILE A 35 -6.06 -2.89 -16.94
CA ILE A 35 -6.89 -3.95 -16.37
C ILE A 35 -7.43 -3.55 -15.00
N ALA A 36 -6.56 -3.05 -14.13
CA ALA A 36 -6.83 -2.72 -12.74
C ALA A 36 -6.73 -1.21 -12.50
N PRO A 37 -7.62 -0.38 -13.09
CA PRO A 37 -7.54 1.08 -12.99
C PRO A 37 -8.21 1.67 -11.75
N TYR A 38 -8.85 0.86 -10.90
CA TYR A 38 -9.63 1.33 -9.76
C TYR A 38 -8.87 1.17 -8.46
N PHE A 39 -9.18 2.05 -7.51
CA PHE A 39 -8.65 2.05 -6.15
C PHE A 39 -9.71 2.53 -5.15
N ASP A 40 -9.50 2.30 -3.87
CA ASP A 40 -10.34 2.87 -2.82
C ASP A 40 -9.93 4.33 -2.57
N SER A 41 -10.81 5.29 -2.83
CA SER A 41 -10.57 6.73 -2.61
C SER A 41 -10.60 7.13 -1.11
N GLY A 42 -11.00 6.21 -0.24
CA GLY A 42 -11.09 6.39 1.21
C GLY A 42 -11.04 5.07 1.94
N ASN A 43 -11.56 5.04 3.18
CA ASN A 43 -11.55 3.84 4.03
C ASN A 43 -10.14 3.45 4.51
N TYR A 44 -9.36 4.47 4.88
CA TYR A 44 -8.04 4.28 5.47
C TYR A 44 -8.02 4.74 6.92
N VAL A 45 -7.37 3.96 7.79
CA VAL A 45 -7.09 4.31 9.18
C VAL A 45 -5.62 4.68 9.27
N ILE A 46 -5.36 5.89 9.77
CA ILE A 46 -4.00 6.43 9.91
C ILE A 46 -3.70 6.56 11.40
N GLN A 47 -2.64 5.91 11.85
CA GLN A 47 -2.17 5.96 13.23
C GLN A 47 -0.71 6.40 13.26
N ARG A 48 -0.35 7.25 14.23
CA ARG A 48 1.04 7.61 14.45
C ARG A 48 1.73 6.56 15.31
N ASN A 49 2.76 5.94 14.75
CA ASN A 49 3.62 5.05 15.51
C ASN A 49 4.61 5.86 16.34
N ARG A 50 4.36 5.96 17.65
CA ARG A 50 5.19 6.75 18.57
C ARG A 50 6.64 6.23 18.70
N LYS A 51 6.85 4.94 18.49
CA LYS A 51 8.18 4.32 18.63
C LYS A 51 9.13 4.74 17.52
N TYR A 52 8.64 4.82 16.27
CA TYR A 52 9.46 5.12 15.09
C TYR A 52 9.14 6.47 14.46
N GLY A 53 8.06 7.13 14.87
CA GLY A 53 7.65 8.43 14.36
C GLY A 53 6.96 8.40 12.98
N ASN A 54 6.78 7.22 12.38
CA ASN A 54 6.10 7.06 11.10
C ASN A 54 4.57 7.05 11.26
N LEU A 55 3.89 7.24 10.16
CA LEU A 55 2.47 6.89 10.04
C LEU A 55 2.33 5.39 9.80
N TRP A 56 1.34 4.80 10.42
CA TRP A 56 0.91 3.43 10.18
C TRP A 56 -0.45 3.50 9.50
N ILE A 57 -0.51 3.13 8.24
CA ILE A 57 -1.70 3.25 7.40
C ILE A 57 -2.22 1.86 7.10
N GLN A 58 -3.49 1.61 7.40
CA GLN A 58 -4.18 0.37 7.08
C GLN A 58 -5.53 0.71 6.43
N GLY A 59 -6.09 -0.18 5.64
CA GLY A 59 -7.37 0.06 4.99
C GLY A 59 -7.43 -0.47 3.57
N GLY A 60 -8.26 0.17 2.75
CA GLY A 60 -8.47 -0.20 1.36
C GLY A 60 -9.02 -1.61 1.18
N PRO A 61 -8.87 -2.20 -0.02
CA PRO A 61 -9.40 -3.52 -0.32
C PRO A 61 -8.85 -4.62 0.59
N ARG A 62 -7.60 -4.50 1.07
CA ARG A 62 -7.02 -5.50 1.98
C ARG A 62 -7.79 -5.62 3.26
N ALA A 63 -8.03 -4.50 3.96
CA ALA A 63 -8.70 -4.52 5.25
C ALA A 63 -10.16 -4.96 5.12
N ARG A 64 -10.91 -4.40 4.16
CA ARG A 64 -12.34 -4.66 4.05
C ARG A 64 -12.71 -6.04 3.53
N MET A 65 -11.86 -6.66 2.71
CA MET A 65 -12.15 -7.97 2.11
C MET A 65 -11.48 -9.13 2.84
N PHE A 66 -10.22 -8.94 3.26
CA PHE A 66 -9.44 -10.06 3.77
C PHE A 66 -9.20 -10.00 5.28
N PHE A 67 -9.45 -8.84 5.90
CA PHE A 67 -9.27 -8.62 7.33
C PHE A 67 -10.47 -7.94 7.97
N HIS A 68 -11.68 -8.13 7.42
CA HIS A 68 -12.89 -7.47 7.91
C HIS A 68 -13.20 -7.76 9.38
N ASP A 69 -12.89 -8.97 9.86
CA ASP A 69 -13.09 -9.37 11.28
C ASP A 69 -12.03 -8.82 12.22
N LEU A 70 -10.81 -8.55 11.71
CA LEU A 70 -9.66 -8.07 12.47
C LEU A 70 -8.87 -7.01 11.66
N PRO A 71 -9.45 -5.82 11.43
CA PRO A 71 -8.85 -4.79 10.56
C PRO A 71 -7.46 -4.33 11.01
N GLU A 72 -7.18 -4.40 12.30
CA GLU A 72 -5.87 -4.07 12.87
C GLU A 72 -4.75 -5.04 12.46
N ARG A 73 -5.10 -6.19 11.91
CA ARG A 73 -4.15 -7.17 11.34
C ARG A 73 -3.92 -6.99 9.85
N ALA A 74 -4.66 -6.09 9.21
CA ALA A 74 -4.42 -5.78 7.82
C ALA A 74 -2.99 -5.28 7.61
N PRO A 75 -2.31 -5.66 6.51
CA PRO A 75 -0.97 -5.20 6.22
C PRO A 75 -0.87 -3.69 6.13
N ALA A 76 0.23 -3.14 6.64
CA ALA A 76 0.50 -1.72 6.56
C ALA A 76 0.74 -1.28 5.10
N LEU A 77 0.16 -0.14 4.75
CA LEU A 77 0.23 0.45 3.42
C LEU A 77 1.30 1.56 3.32
N ASN A 78 1.79 2.09 4.45
CA ASN A 78 2.84 3.10 4.45
C ASN A 78 4.17 2.52 3.98
N LYS A 79 4.89 3.27 3.16
CA LYS A 79 6.22 2.93 2.63
C LYS A 79 7.13 4.15 2.64
N ILE A 80 8.44 3.90 2.62
CA ILE A 80 9.48 4.91 2.38
C ILE A 80 10.32 4.41 1.21
N PRO A 81 9.83 4.58 -0.03
CA PRO A 81 10.43 3.96 -1.21
C PRO A 81 11.69 4.64 -1.70
N LEU A 82 11.86 5.94 -1.38
CA LEU A 82 13.00 6.73 -1.84
C LEU A 82 13.73 7.32 -0.64
N VAL A 83 15.03 7.11 -0.62
CA VAL A 83 15.93 7.59 0.44
C VAL A 83 17.21 8.10 -0.20
N LYS A 84 17.63 9.32 0.17
CA LYS A 84 19.01 9.76 -0.09
C LYS A 84 19.90 9.00 0.89
N TRP A 85 20.44 7.88 0.41
CA TRP A 85 21.09 6.89 1.28
C TRP A 85 22.31 7.44 1.97
N ASP A 86 22.47 7.04 3.22
CA ASP A 86 23.66 7.25 4.02
C ASP A 86 24.02 5.93 4.73
N ARG A 87 25.31 5.71 4.99
CA ARG A 87 25.80 4.49 5.66
C ARG A 87 25.24 4.28 7.06
N ASP A 88 24.80 5.37 7.70
CA ASP A 88 24.26 5.36 9.06
C ASP A 88 22.75 5.10 9.08
N TYR A 89 22.13 4.82 7.90
CA TYR A 89 20.71 4.53 7.77
C TYR A 89 20.45 3.03 7.74
N ALA A 90 19.33 2.62 8.31
CA ALA A 90 18.87 1.24 8.26
C ALA A 90 17.35 1.17 8.13
N TYR A 91 16.87 0.28 7.24
CA TYR A 91 15.47 -0.09 7.23
C TYR A 91 15.14 -1.00 8.40
N VAL A 92 13.97 -0.76 9.01
CA VAL A 92 13.40 -1.59 10.08
C VAL A 92 12.04 -2.05 9.61
N SER A 93 11.79 -3.36 9.61
CA SER A 93 10.55 -3.93 9.06
C SER A 93 10.36 -3.58 7.58
N SER A 94 11.28 -4.06 6.74
CA SER A 94 11.28 -3.76 5.31
C SER A 94 11.29 -2.24 5.05
N THR A 95 10.59 -1.76 4.05
CA THR A 95 10.52 -0.34 3.65
C THR A 95 9.48 0.48 4.44
N HIS A 96 8.97 -0.04 5.56
CA HIS A 96 7.95 0.67 6.34
C HIS A 96 8.52 1.72 7.30
N MET A 97 9.74 1.55 7.73
CA MET A 97 10.39 2.40 8.73
C MET A 97 11.89 2.47 8.50
N LEU A 98 12.49 3.62 8.85
CA LEU A 98 13.92 3.90 8.78
C LEU A 98 14.48 4.29 10.16
N LEU A 99 15.77 4.10 10.32
CA LEU A 99 16.57 4.73 11.35
C LEU A 99 17.62 5.64 10.70
N PRO A 100 17.91 6.81 11.28
CA PRO A 100 17.32 7.41 12.47
C PRO A 100 15.87 7.84 12.29
N ARG A 101 15.12 7.94 13.40
CA ARG A 101 13.66 8.16 13.39
C ARG A 101 13.19 9.40 12.64
N GLY A 102 14.01 10.45 12.56
CA GLY A 102 13.69 11.69 11.85
C GLY A 102 13.37 11.49 10.36
N LEU A 103 13.84 10.37 9.76
CA LEU A 103 13.56 10.01 8.37
C LEU A 103 12.11 9.53 8.15
N ASN A 104 11.38 9.19 9.20
CA ASN A 104 10.01 8.69 9.12
C ASN A 104 8.96 9.80 9.23
N LEU A 105 9.36 11.03 9.53
CA LEU A 105 8.44 12.14 9.77
C LEU A 105 7.81 12.60 8.46
N VAL A 106 6.48 12.67 8.44
CA VAL A 106 5.67 13.18 7.32
C VAL A 106 5.27 14.65 7.50
N TYR A 107 5.52 15.21 8.67
CA TYR A 107 5.35 16.63 8.99
C TYR A 107 6.70 17.23 9.35
N ASP A 108 6.87 18.50 9.04
CA ASP A 108 8.01 19.28 9.52
C ASP A 108 7.86 19.69 10.99
N GLU A 109 8.82 20.42 11.53
CA GLU A 109 8.80 20.89 12.93
C GLU A 109 7.72 21.95 13.20
N TRP A 110 7.21 22.58 12.14
CA TRP A 110 6.16 23.60 12.21
C TRP A 110 4.77 23.02 11.96
N GLY A 111 4.66 21.71 11.71
CA GLY A 111 3.41 21.02 11.41
C GLY A 111 3.00 21.06 9.94
N GLY A 112 3.84 21.58 9.05
CA GLY A 112 3.63 21.52 7.61
C GLY A 112 3.81 20.10 7.09
N GLU A 113 2.98 19.71 6.12
CA GLU A 113 3.12 18.41 5.47
C GLU A 113 4.39 18.37 4.61
N LYS A 114 5.12 17.26 4.70
CA LYS A 114 6.20 16.97 3.74
C LYS A 114 5.62 16.35 2.48
N ALA A 115 6.31 16.55 1.37
CA ALA A 115 5.95 15.88 0.13
C ALA A 115 5.87 14.37 0.32
N SER A 116 4.78 13.78 -0.15
CA SER A 116 4.51 12.35 -0.10
C SER A 116 3.85 11.88 -1.38
N GLY A 117 3.86 10.58 -1.65
CA GLY A 117 3.31 10.01 -2.86
C GLY A 117 2.43 8.79 -2.63
N CYS A 118 1.96 8.23 -3.74
CA CYS A 118 1.34 6.92 -3.78
C CYS A 118 2.15 5.98 -4.66
N LEU A 119 2.21 4.72 -4.27
CA LEU A 119 2.69 3.61 -5.08
C LEU A 119 1.48 2.87 -5.62
N LEU A 120 1.20 2.98 -6.92
CA LEU A 120 0.12 2.25 -7.57
C LEU A 120 0.49 0.77 -7.58
N HIS A 121 -0.20 -0.02 -6.77
CA HIS A 121 0.16 -1.39 -6.46
C HIS A 121 -0.82 -2.37 -7.14
N ALA A 122 -0.48 -2.82 -8.32
CA ALA A 122 -1.27 -3.78 -9.10
C ALA A 122 -1.13 -5.20 -8.53
N LYS A 123 -1.68 -5.42 -7.34
CA LYS A 123 -1.64 -6.72 -6.64
C LYS A 123 -2.77 -7.65 -7.09
N PHE A 124 -3.96 -7.09 -7.31
CA PHE A 124 -5.18 -7.86 -7.57
C PHE A 124 -5.39 -8.04 -9.07
N LEU A 125 -4.64 -8.99 -9.63
CA LEU A 125 -4.71 -9.47 -10.99
C LEU A 125 -5.09 -10.96 -10.97
N ASP A 126 -5.38 -11.56 -12.11
CA ASP A 126 -5.69 -13.00 -12.26
C ASP A 126 -4.62 -13.92 -11.64
N THR A 127 -3.36 -13.49 -11.65
CA THR A 127 -2.23 -14.20 -11.05
C THR A 127 -2.19 -14.13 -9.52
N PHE A 128 -3.09 -13.38 -8.88
CA PHE A 128 -3.04 -13.14 -7.44
C PHE A 128 -3.20 -14.42 -6.62
N ALA A 129 -4.16 -15.28 -6.98
CA ALA A 129 -4.42 -16.53 -6.27
C ALA A 129 -3.20 -17.47 -6.33
N ALA A 130 -2.63 -17.66 -7.52
CA ALA A 130 -1.44 -18.50 -7.71
C ALA A 130 -0.23 -17.97 -6.93
N LYS A 131 0.00 -16.65 -6.95
CA LYS A 131 1.06 -16.03 -6.14
C LYS A 131 0.83 -16.19 -4.65
N ALA A 132 -0.42 -16.10 -4.19
CA ALA A 132 -0.75 -16.31 -2.78
C ALA A 132 -0.45 -17.74 -2.33
N GLU A 133 -0.70 -18.74 -3.17
CA GLU A 133 -0.34 -20.13 -2.90
C GLU A 133 1.18 -20.34 -2.85
N GLU A 134 1.91 -19.85 -3.84
CA GLU A 134 3.38 -19.94 -3.89
C GLU A 134 4.03 -19.31 -2.64
N GLU A 135 3.56 -18.15 -2.20
CA GLU A 135 4.08 -17.48 -1.01
C GLU A 135 3.73 -18.20 0.30
N MET A 136 2.61 -18.93 0.34
CA MET A 136 2.29 -19.80 1.46
C MET A 136 3.24 -21.00 1.55
N GLU A 137 3.57 -21.61 0.41
CA GLU A 137 4.49 -22.74 0.34
C GLU A 137 5.92 -22.32 0.72
N ARG A 138 6.36 -21.16 0.28
CA ARG A 138 7.67 -20.59 0.64
C ARG A 138 7.84 -20.30 2.13
N GLY A 139 6.78 -19.93 2.83
CA GLY A 139 6.76 -19.68 4.28
C GLY A 139 7.73 -18.58 4.77
N GLN A 140 8.25 -17.75 3.87
CA GLN A 140 9.33 -16.77 4.16
C GLN A 140 8.79 -15.39 4.61
N HIS A 141 7.48 -15.18 4.58
CA HIS A 141 6.88 -13.90 4.95
C HIS A 141 6.63 -13.77 6.45
N TYR A 142 6.53 -12.51 6.89
CA TYR A 142 6.23 -12.12 8.26
C TYR A 142 5.01 -12.88 8.81
N ALA A 143 5.09 -13.31 10.08
CA ALA A 143 4.05 -14.06 10.78
C ALA A 143 3.60 -15.38 10.08
N ASN A 144 4.55 -16.14 9.50
CA ASN A 144 4.28 -17.41 8.83
C ASN A 144 3.21 -17.30 7.73
N SER A 145 3.30 -16.27 6.91
CA SER A 145 2.39 -16.04 5.77
C SER A 145 0.90 -15.94 6.18
N HIS A 146 0.61 -15.46 7.40
CA HIS A 146 -0.77 -15.30 7.88
C HIS A 146 -1.62 -14.43 6.94
N GLU A 147 -1.01 -13.41 6.36
CA GLU A 147 -1.63 -12.53 5.35
C GLU A 147 -2.15 -13.33 4.16
N TYR A 148 -1.34 -14.25 3.64
CA TYR A 148 -1.70 -15.05 2.46
C TYR A 148 -2.79 -16.08 2.73
N ARG A 149 -2.92 -16.57 3.97
CA ARG A 149 -4.07 -17.42 4.37
C ARG A 149 -5.38 -16.65 4.35
N ALA A 150 -5.37 -15.40 4.80
CA ALA A 150 -6.53 -14.52 4.72
C ALA A 150 -6.90 -14.22 3.25
N TYR A 151 -5.91 -13.95 2.40
CA TYR A 151 -6.14 -13.76 0.96
C TYR A 151 -6.76 -14.97 0.29
N ARG A 152 -6.26 -16.18 0.56
CA ARG A 152 -6.83 -17.41 0.00
C ARG A 152 -8.29 -17.61 0.41
N ALA A 153 -8.60 -17.39 1.68
CA ALA A 153 -9.97 -17.50 2.17
C ALA A 153 -10.90 -16.49 1.48
N GLY A 154 -10.47 -15.23 1.31
CA GLY A 154 -11.26 -14.19 0.66
C GLY A 154 -11.46 -14.41 -0.85
N VAL A 155 -10.41 -14.85 -1.56
CA VAL A 155 -10.50 -15.13 -3.01
C VAL A 155 -11.48 -16.26 -3.33
N SER A 156 -11.57 -17.27 -2.46
CA SER A 156 -12.51 -18.40 -2.68
C SER A 156 -13.98 -18.02 -2.50
N THR A 157 -14.28 -16.87 -1.92
CA THR A 157 -15.65 -16.45 -1.63
C THR A 157 -16.14 -15.34 -2.57
N GLU A 158 -15.38 -14.26 -2.75
CA GLU A 158 -15.78 -13.13 -3.60
C GLU A 158 -14.55 -12.39 -4.14
N PRO A 159 -14.13 -12.62 -5.38
CA PRO A 159 -12.98 -11.92 -5.96
C PRO A 159 -13.28 -10.49 -6.46
N ASP A 160 -14.52 -10.00 -6.32
CA ASP A 160 -14.89 -8.64 -6.71
C ASP A 160 -14.59 -7.63 -5.60
N LEU A 161 -13.69 -6.70 -5.90
CA LEU A 161 -13.27 -5.65 -4.97
C LEU A 161 -14.06 -4.34 -5.13
N TRP A 162 -15.07 -4.31 -6.00
CA TRP A 162 -15.86 -3.12 -6.23
C TRP A 162 -16.68 -2.71 -5.00
N CYS A 163 -16.67 -1.44 -4.65
CA CYS A 163 -17.42 -0.89 -3.52
C CYS A 163 -17.71 0.61 -3.69
N LYS A 164 -18.39 1.21 -2.72
CA LYS A 164 -18.71 2.65 -2.73
C LYS A 164 -17.50 3.59 -2.73
N TRP A 165 -16.31 3.10 -2.37
CA TRP A 165 -15.06 3.87 -2.37
C TRP A 165 -14.29 3.73 -3.69
N SER A 166 -14.76 2.87 -4.61
CA SER A 166 -14.05 2.60 -5.86
C SER A 166 -14.08 3.80 -6.78
N GLU A 167 -12.90 4.32 -7.08
CA GLU A 167 -12.69 5.36 -8.07
C GLU A 167 -11.69 4.93 -9.13
N LYS A 168 -11.88 5.37 -10.36
CA LYS A 168 -10.94 5.15 -11.45
C LYS A 168 -9.77 6.11 -11.31
N TYR A 169 -8.56 5.60 -11.35
CA TYR A 169 -7.35 6.41 -11.39
C TYR A 169 -7.26 7.20 -12.68
N ILE A 170 -7.02 8.48 -12.57
CA ILE A 170 -6.87 9.42 -13.68
C ILE A 170 -5.42 9.91 -13.74
N ASN A 171 -4.93 10.50 -12.65
CA ASN A 171 -3.57 11.01 -12.53
C ASN A 171 -3.25 11.37 -11.06
N TRP A 172 -2.03 11.79 -10.80
CA TRP A 172 -1.55 12.15 -9.46
C TRP A 172 -2.32 13.32 -8.80
N ARG A 173 -2.87 14.26 -9.58
CA ARG A 173 -3.64 15.39 -9.02
C ARG A 173 -4.93 14.93 -8.36
N GLN A 174 -5.56 13.88 -8.89
CA GLN A 174 -6.71 13.25 -8.22
C GLN A 174 -6.31 12.75 -6.83
N LEU A 175 -5.15 12.11 -6.70
CA LEU A 175 -4.68 11.58 -5.42
C LEU A 175 -4.37 12.70 -4.42
N GLU A 176 -3.86 13.82 -4.88
CA GLU A 176 -3.64 15.01 -4.06
C GLU A 176 -4.97 15.62 -3.58
N ILE A 177 -5.95 15.77 -4.47
CA ILE A 177 -7.30 16.29 -4.12
C ILE A 177 -7.99 15.39 -3.10
N LEU A 178 -7.80 14.08 -3.19
CA LEU A 178 -8.33 13.09 -2.25
C LEU A 178 -7.55 13.03 -0.92
N GLY A 179 -6.45 13.77 -0.80
CA GLY A 179 -5.61 13.76 0.41
C GLY A 179 -4.81 12.47 0.59
N LEU A 180 -4.60 11.70 -0.47
CA LEU A 180 -3.82 10.45 -0.46
C LEU A 180 -2.32 10.70 -0.66
N MET A 181 -1.96 11.88 -1.10
CA MET A 181 -0.58 12.37 -1.22
C MET A 181 -0.52 13.88 -1.01
N SER A 182 0.67 14.40 -0.77
CA SER A 182 0.91 15.83 -0.56
C SER A 182 2.11 16.31 -1.39
N LYS A 183 2.06 17.55 -1.86
CA LYS A 183 3.22 18.22 -2.50
C LYS A 183 4.23 18.75 -1.47
N GLY A 184 3.84 18.86 -0.22
CA GLY A 184 4.61 19.52 0.83
C GLY A 184 4.29 21.00 0.97
#